data_469145f454af35e66005945746c25c90
#
_entry.id   469145f454af35e66005945746c25c90
#
_cell.length_a   1.000
_cell.length_b   1.000
_cell.length_c   1.000
_cell.angle_alpha   90.00
_cell.angle_beta   90.00
_cell.angle_gamma   90.00
#
_symmetry.space_group_name_H-M   'P 1'
#
loop_
_entity.id
_entity.type
_entity.pdbx_description
1 polymer ?
#
loop_
_entity_poly.entity_id
_entity_poly.type
_entity_poly.pdbx_seq_one_letter_code
_entity_poly.pdbx_strand_id
1 'polypeptide(L)'
;MAGTLLLRTGICNELPPVADGPLRAKIALTTPGSVRYTTFRMRLLFYNIRYGLGFGSALHWPLPGAGYLLGNRGNLQRIIDFIKEQDPDVVGLVEVDTGSIRTRNVNQAEAIARSLGHYSVYQCKYGANSLNNHLPIVRKQGNAFLAAPRVQGERFHYFQKGIKRLIIELELDECAIFLVHLSLKYRHRHAQLHYLHDLIVASQKPVIVAGDFNTFWGEHEIYLFMKAAKLRSANTRSLPSYPSQSPRKELDFVLYGPGIEVKNFSIPRVKFSDHLPLVCDFEIDQTSEAAA
;
A
#
# COMPACT_ATOMS: atom_id res chain seq x y z
N MET A 1 14.62 -5.27 37.81
CA MET A 1 13.77 -4.09 37.48
C MET A 1 14.06 -3.74 36.03
N ALA A 2 13.23 -4.22 35.11
CA ALA A 2 13.37 -3.96 33.69
C ALA A 2 12.38 -2.85 33.31
N GLY A 3 12.91 -1.66 33.02
CA GLY A 3 12.13 -0.52 32.59
C GLY A 3 11.74 -0.67 31.13
N THR A 4 10.46 -0.89 30.87
CA THR A 4 9.87 -0.87 29.54
C THR A 4 9.90 0.54 29.01
N LEU A 5 10.80 0.82 28.08
CA LEU A 5 10.88 2.09 27.37
C LEU A 5 9.75 2.12 26.31
N LEU A 6 8.63 2.74 26.66
CA LEU A 6 7.57 3.07 25.69
C LEU A 6 8.13 4.09 24.70
N LEU A 7 8.54 3.60 23.52
CA LEU A 7 8.84 4.43 22.37
C LEU A 7 7.52 5.10 21.93
N ARG A 8 7.43 6.42 22.12
CA ARG A 8 6.40 7.25 21.50
C ARG A 8 6.55 7.15 19.99
N THR A 9 5.77 6.25 19.39
CA THR A 9 5.47 6.27 17.95
C THR A 9 4.75 7.59 17.71
N GLY A 10 5.13 8.30 16.65
CA GLY A 10 4.42 9.51 16.23
C GLY A 10 3.02 9.14 15.74
N ILE A 11 2.14 8.84 16.69
CA ILE A 11 0.70 8.69 16.45
C ILE A 11 0.20 10.10 16.20
N CYS A 12 -0.15 10.40 14.97
CA CYS A 12 -0.80 11.65 14.63
C CYS A 12 -2.23 11.63 15.15
N ASN A 13 -2.47 12.63 15.95
CA ASN A 13 -3.73 13.26 16.33
C ASN A 13 -5.02 12.61 15.83
N GLU A 14 -5.86 12.32 16.79
CA GLU A 14 -7.30 12.10 16.65
C GLU A 14 -7.90 13.12 15.67
N LEU A 15 -8.13 12.68 14.44
CA LEU A 15 -9.12 13.34 13.62
C LEU A 15 -10.48 13.08 14.27
N PRO A 16 -11.42 14.03 14.22
CA PRO A 16 -12.77 13.82 14.73
C PRO A 16 -13.36 12.53 14.13
N PRO A 17 -14.25 11.83 14.87
CA PRO A 17 -14.83 10.59 14.37
C PRO A 17 -15.39 10.84 12.97
N VAL A 18 -14.89 10.08 12.01
CA VAL A 18 -15.40 10.09 10.64
C VAL A 18 -16.86 9.68 10.75
N ALA A 19 -17.76 10.58 10.36
CA ALA A 19 -19.18 10.26 10.25
C ALA A 19 -19.33 8.97 9.44
N ASP A 20 -20.23 8.08 9.88
CA ASP A 20 -20.56 6.83 9.22
C ASP A 20 -20.91 7.08 7.74
N GLY A 21 -19.90 7.13 6.89
CA GLY A 21 -20.08 7.13 5.44
C GLY A 21 -20.64 5.77 5.02
N PRO A 22 -21.58 5.70 4.08
CA PRO A 22 -22.16 4.43 3.67
C PRO A 22 -21.08 3.55 3.07
N LEU A 23 -20.78 2.42 3.73
CA LEU A 23 -20.09 1.30 3.11
C LEU A 23 -20.79 0.98 1.80
N ARG A 24 -20.07 0.92 0.69
CA ARG A 24 -20.61 0.50 -0.61
C ARG A 24 -21.35 -0.81 -0.44
N ALA A 25 -22.65 -0.71 -0.58
CA ALA A 25 -23.73 -1.68 -0.48
C ALA A 25 -23.38 -3.13 -0.04
N LYS A 26 -23.89 -3.50 1.10
CA LYS A 26 -24.20 -4.88 1.44
C LYS A 26 -25.22 -5.40 0.41
N ILE A 27 -24.79 -6.18 -0.56
CA ILE A 27 -25.75 -6.88 -1.43
C ILE A 27 -26.19 -8.13 -0.66
N ALA A 28 -27.31 -8.03 0.03
CA ALA A 28 -28.00 -9.19 0.58
C ALA A 28 -28.86 -9.81 -0.54
N LEU A 29 -28.41 -10.89 -1.14
CA LEU A 29 -29.24 -11.72 -1.99
C LEU A 29 -30.10 -12.60 -1.09
N THR A 30 -31.40 -12.28 -0.95
CA THR A 30 -32.35 -13.08 -0.20
C THR A 30 -33.17 -13.92 -1.16
N THR A 31 -32.90 -15.22 -1.18
CA THR A 31 -33.91 -16.23 -1.58
C THR A 31 -34.48 -16.85 -0.33
N PRO A 32 -35.82 -17.14 -0.23
CA PRO A 32 -36.42 -17.78 0.95
C PRO A 32 -35.82 -19.16 1.14
N GLY A 33 -35.18 -19.39 2.29
CA GLY A 33 -34.61 -20.70 2.66
C GLY A 33 -33.10 -20.84 2.44
N SER A 34 -32.35 -19.79 2.02
CA SER A 34 -30.92 -19.86 1.81
C SER A 34 -30.12 -19.14 2.92
N VAL A 35 -28.92 -19.65 3.18
CA VAL A 35 -27.90 -19.04 4.04
C VAL A 35 -27.67 -17.59 3.56
N ARG A 36 -27.72 -16.63 4.48
CA ARG A 36 -27.47 -15.21 4.15
C ARG A 36 -25.98 -15.04 3.88
N TYR A 37 -25.61 -14.89 2.61
CA TYR A 37 -24.27 -14.47 2.23
C TYR A 37 -24.22 -12.95 2.27
N THR A 38 -23.38 -12.39 3.11
CA THR A 38 -23.07 -10.96 3.07
C THR A 38 -21.76 -10.80 2.31
N THR A 39 -21.83 -10.23 1.12
CA THR A 39 -20.64 -9.95 0.30
C THR A 39 -20.21 -8.51 0.50
N PHE A 40 -18.98 -8.29 0.87
CA PHE A 40 -18.38 -6.95 0.97
C PHE A 40 -17.59 -6.65 -0.28
N ARG A 41 -18.00 -5.64 -1.00
CA ARG A 41 -17.28 -5.14 -2.17
C ARG A 41 -16.43 -3.94 -1.78
N MET A 42 -15.15 -3.98 -2.11
CA MET A 42 -14.18 -2.91 -1.84
C MET A 42 -13.32 -2.64 -3.06
N ARG A 43 -12.81 -1.41 -3.14
CA ARG A 43 -11.81 -0.98 -4.10
C ARG A 43 -10.51 -0.63 -3.40
N LEU A 44 -9.45 -1.35 -3.75
CA LEU A 44 -8.07 -1.05 -3.35
C LEU A 44 -7.36 -0.34 -4.49
N LEU A 45 -6.73 0.80 -4.19
CA LEU A 45 -5.80 1.47 -5.07
C LEU A 45 -4.39 1.37 -4.47
N PHE A 46 -3.44 0.81 -5.21
CA PHE A 46 -2.02 0.85 -4.86
C PHE A 46 -1.26 1.78 -5.78
N TYR A 47 -0.35 2.61 -5.23
CA TYR A 47 0.47 3.50 -6.03
C TYR A 47 1.84 3.79 -5.40
N ASN A 48 2.92 3.55 -6.14
CA ASN A 48 4.24 4.12 -5.85
C ASN A 48 4.26 5.54 -6.41
N ILE A 49 4.17 6.55 -5.54
CA ILE A 49 4.04 7.96 -5.93
C ILE A 49 5.37 8.68 -6.08
N ARG A 50 6.50 7.99 -5.87
CA ARG A 50 7.84 8.56 -6.00
C ARG A 50 7.97 9.94 -5.32
N TYR A 51 7.47 10.04 -4.10
CA TYR A 51 7.47 11.29 -3.32
C TYR A 51 6.79 12.49 -4.03
N GLY A 52 5.88 12.24 -4.96
CA GLY A 52 5.23 13.28 -5.75
C GLY A 52 6.12 14.02 -6.74
N LEU A 53 7.31 13.50 -7.06
CA LEU A 53 8.28 14.16 -7.95
C LEU A 53 7.87 14.18 -9.41
N GLY A 54 6.95 13.28 -9.79
CA GLY A 54 6.53 13.11 -11.17
C GLY A 54 7.51 12.28 -11.98
N PHE A 55 7.21 12.13 -13.27
CA PHE A 55 8.06 11.45 -14.22
C PHE A 55 8.89 12.49 -15.01
N GLY A 56 10.21 12.18 -15.16
CA GLY A 56 11.03 12.76 -16.22
C GLY A 56 11.11 14.28 -16.23
N SER A 57 11.26 14.94 -15.07
CA SER A 57 11.66 16.34 -15.13
C SER A 57 13.08 16.40 -15.73
N ALA A 58 13.26 17.25 -16.74
CA ALA A 58 14.58 17.58 -17.33
C ALA A 58 15.61 18.05 -16.27
N LEU A 59 15.17 18.30 -15.05
CA LEU A 59 15.93 18.60 -13.83
C LEU A 59 16.82 17.45 -13.32
N HIS A 60 16.72 16.24 -13.91
CA HIS A 60 17.67 15.15 -13.60
C HIS A 60 19.00 15.29 -14.35
N TRP A 61 19.11 16.22 -15.30
CA TRP A 61 20.33 16.53 -16.04
C TRP A 61 20.80 17.96 -15.72
N PRO A 62 22.05 18.24 -15.35
CA PRO A 62 23.21 17.36 -15.48
C PRO A 62 23.63 16.60 -14.21
N LEU A 63 22.98 16.81 -13.04
CA LEU A 63 23.36 16.16 -11.78
C LEU A 63 22.40 15.04 -11.44
N PRO A 64 22.86 13.77 -11.42
CA PRO A 64 22.05 12.66 -10.95
C PRO A 64 21.52 12.94 -9.52
N GLY A 65 20.20 12.98 -9.34
CA GLY A 65 19.57 13.23 -8.03
C GLY A 65 19.15 14.68 -7.76
N ALA A 66 19.51 15.67 -8.58
CA ALA A 66 19.09 17.07 -8.34
C ALA A 66 17.56 17.21 -8.32
N GLY A 67 16.84 16.54 -9.22
CA GLY A 67 15.37 16.50 -9.21
C GLY A 67 14.76 15.84 -7.98
N TYR A 68 15.53 15.03 -7.26
CA TYR A 68 15.11 14.42 -6.01
C TYR A 68 14.99 15.41 -4.83
N LEU A 69 15.70 16.53 -4.92
CA LEU A 69 15.70 17.60 -3.91
C LEU A 69 14.59 18.63 -4.13
N LEU A 70 14.03 18.70 -5.33
CA LEU A 70 13.05 19.71 -5.71
C LEU A 70 11.65 19.08 -5.74
N GLY A 71 10.76 19.51 -4.83
CA GLY A 71 9.37 19.08 -4.80
C GLY A 71 8.54 19.64 -5.94
N ASN A 72 7.59 18.87 -6.46
CA ASN A 72 6.63 19.30 -7.48
C ASN A 72 5.20 19.36 -6.90
N ARG A 73 4.77 20.57 -6.49
CA ARG A 73 3.46 20.78 -5.88
C ARG A 73 2.29 20.45 -6.80
N GLY A 74 2.39 20.85 -8.06
CA GLY A 74 1.32 20.60 -9.03
C GLY A 74 1.12 19.10 -9.30
N ASN A 75 2.17 18.30 -9.10
CA ASN A 75 2.05 16.86 -9.29
C ASN A 75 1.32 16.17 -8.13
N LEU A 76 1.52 16.60 -6.89
CA LEU A 76 0.77 16.06 -5.75
C LEU A 76 -0.73 16.31 -5.94
N GLN A 77 -1.12 17.50 -6.39
CA GLN A 77 -2.54 17.79 -6.64
C GLN A 77 -3.13 16.88 -7.73
N ARG A 78 -2.40 16.64 -8.83
CA ARG A 78 -2.82 15.68 -9.87
C ARG A 78 -2.98 14.25 -9.34
N ILE A 79 -2.10 13.84 -8.44
CA ILE A 79 -2.22 12.53 -7.77
C ILE A 79 -3.48 12.50 -6.90
N ILE A 80 -3.74 13.55 -6.13
CA ILE A 80 -4.96 13.67 -5.29
C ILE A 80 -6.20 13.58 -6.15
N ASP A 81 -6.28 14.38 -7.22
CA ASP A 81 -7.45 14.44 -8.09
C ASP A 81 -7.72 13.08 -8.75
N PHE A 82 -6.66 12.43 -9.24
CA PHE A 82 -6.74 11.08 -9.80
C PHE A 82 -7.24 10.06 -8.76
N ILE A 83 -6.70 10.05 -7.54
CA ILE A 83 -7.13 9.09 -6.51
C ILE A 83 -8.60 9.33 -6.16
N LYS A 84 -9.04 10.59 -6.07
CA LYS A 84 -10.46 10.94 -5.85
C LYS A 84 -11.37 10.43 -6.96
N GLU A 85 -10.93 10.57 -8.22
CA GLU A 85 -11.68 10.09 -9.38
C GLU A 85 -11.85 8.56 -9.36
N GLN A 86 -10.84 7.84 -8.86
CA GLN A 86 -10.92 6.37 -8.71
C GLN A 86 -11.84 5.94 -7.57
N ASP A 87 -12.14 6.82 -6.62
CA ASP A 87 -13.03 6.60 -5.47
C ASP A 87 -12.73 5.27 -4.73
N PRO A 88 -11.50 5.07 -4.24
CA PRO A 88 -11.09 3.85 -3.56
C PRO A 88 -11.56 3.83 -2.11
N ASP A 89 -11.88 2.63 -1.58
CA ASP A 89 -12.13 2.41 -0.17
C ASP A 89 -10.84 2.34 0.64
N VAL A 90 -9.78 1.78 0.03
CA VAL A 90 -8.45 1.66 0.62
C VAL A 90 -7.38 2.09 -0.38
N VAL A 91 -6.42 2.90 0.07
CA VAL A 91 -5.27 3.36 -0.72
C VAL A 91 -3.97 2.94 -0.06
N GLY A 92 -3.16 2.14 -0.75
CA GLY A 92 -1.79 1.81 -0.36
C GLY A 92 -0.79 2.69 -1.12
N LEU A 93 -0.01 3.48 -0.42
CA LEU A 93 0.99 4.37 -1.01
C LEU A 93 2.39 4.00 -0.56
N VAL A 94 3.31 3.89 -1.50
CA VAL A 94 4.74 3.76 -1.20
C VAL A 94 5.52 4.94 -1.79
N GLU A 95 6.73 5.18 -1.25
CA GLU A 95 7.52 6.37 -1.57
C GLU A 95 6.76 7.67 -1.29
N VAL A 96 6.22 7.76 -0.07
CA VAL A 96 5.53 8.95 0.44
C VAL A 96 6.52 9.84 1.18
N ASP A 97 6.40 11.16 1.03
CA ASP A 97 7.10 12.16 1.83
C ASP A 97 6.19 12.63 2.98
N THR A 98 6.60 12.39 4.22
CA THR A 98 5.83 12.72 5.43
C THR A 98 6.15 14.12 5.97
N GLY A 99 6.50 15.06 5.10
CA GLY A 99 6.75 16.45 5.47
C GLY A 99 8.24 16.78 5.59
N SER A 100 9.02 16.55 4.53
CA SER A 100 10.39 17.04 4.43
C SER A 100 10.44 18.50 3.92
N ILE A 101 11.63 19.09 3.96
CA ILE A 101 11.88 20.41 3.36
C ILE A 101 11.54 20.45 1.86
N ARG A 102 11.68 19.31 1.17
CA ARG A 102 11.35 19.16 -0.26
C ARG A 102 9.87 19.40 -0.53
N THR A 103 9.00 18.94 0.36
CA THR A 103 7.55 19.15 0.27
C THR A 103 7.09 20.38 1.05
N ARG A 104 8.04 21.21 1.54
CA ARG A 104 7.76 22.36 2.42
C ARG A 104 6.95 21.94 3.65
N ASN A 105 7.35 20.85 4.27
CA ASN A 105 6.72 20.23 5.43
C ASN A 105 5.28 19.72 5.19
N VAL A 106 4.84 19.59 3.94
CA VAL A 106 3.55 18.96 3.62
C VAL A 106 3.71 17.45 3.72
N ASN A 107 2.92 16.81 4.58
CA ASN A 107 2.77 15.37 4.64
C ASN A 107 1.84 14.92 3.51
N GLN A 108 2.37 14.19 2.54
CA GLN A 108 1.61 13.76 1.37
C GLN A 108 0.48 12.78 1.72
N ALA A 109 0.73 11.86 2.67
CA ALA A 109 -0.29 10.90 3.11
C ALA A 109 -1.48 11.63 3.73
N GLU A 110 -1.24 12.56 4.67
CA GLU A 110 -2.30 13.34 5.29
C GLU A 110 -3.04 14.25 4.30
N ALA A 111 -2.31 14.86 3.36
CA ALA A 111 -2.94 15.71 2.34
C ALA A 111 -3.91 14.91 1.46
N ILE A 112 -3.53 13.71 1.04
CA ILE A 112 -4.38 12.81 0.25
C ILE A 112 -5.55 12.32 1.11
N ALA A 113 -5.29 11.83 2.32
CA ALA A 113 -6.31 11.31 3.23
C ALA A 113 -7.38 12.35 3.55
N ARG A 114 -6.96 13.57 3.89
CA ARG A 114 -7.88 14.70 4.16
C ARG A 114 -8.75 15.04 2.96
N SER A 115 -8.19 14.94 1.75
CA SER A 115 -8.93 15.19 0.51
C SER A 115 -9.97 14.11 0.21
N LEU A 116 -9.75 12.87 0.69
CA LEU A 116 -10.66 11.74 0.52
C LEU A 116 -11.66 11.60 1.69
N GLY A 117 -11.39 12.22 2.82
CA GLY A 117 -12.13 11.95 4.07
C GLY A 117 -11.74 10.59 4.69
N HIS A 118 -10.55 10.09 4.39
CA HIS A 118 -10.05 8.81 4.86
C HIS A 118 -9.22 8.94 6.14
N TYR A 119 -9.22 7.88 6.96
CA TYR A 119 -8.23 7.67 7.99
C TYR A 119 -6.86 7.39 7.36
N SER A 120 -5.78 7.90 7.95
CA SER A 120 -4.43 7.69 7.44
C SER A 120 -3.52 7.03 8.47
N VAL A 121 -2.87 5.96 8.03
CA VAL A 121 -1.80 5.29 8.77
C VAL A 121 -0.52 5.41 7.95
N TYR A 122 0.51 6.02 8.50
CA TYR A 122 1.79 6.12 7.80
C TYR A 122 2.96 5.93 8.75
N GLN A 123 4.07 5.44 8.22
CA GLN A 123 5.29 5.24 8.98
C GLN A 123 6.52 5.50 8.11
N CYS A 124 7.54 6.09 8.72
CA CYS A 124 8.83 6.28 8.07
C CYS A 124 9.58 4.95 7.91
N LYS A 125 10.30 4.80 6.81
CA LYS A 125 11.00 3.55 6.46
C LYS A 125 12.17 3.20 7.38
N TYR A 126 12.67 4.17 8.14
CA TYR A 126 13.89 4.04 8.94
C TYR A 126 13.55 4.03 10.41
N GLY A 127 13.95 2.96 11.11
CA GLY A 127 13.82 2.86 12.57
C GLY A 127 14.72 3.88 13.29
N ALA A 128 14.44 4.13 14.58
CA ALA A 128 15.05 5.18 15.38
C ALA A 128 16.61 5.20 15.35
N ASN A 129 17.24 4.03 15.22
CA ASN A 129 18.70 3.86 15.25
C ASN A 129 19.37 3.88 13.86
N SER A 130 18.69 4.35 12.80
CA SER A 130 19.28 4.39 11.47
C SER A 130 20.08 5.67 11.25
N LEU A 131 21.30 5.54 10.67
CA LEU A 131 22.11 6.70 10.24
C LEU A 131 21.36 7.60 9.24
N ASN A 132 20.40 7.05 8.51
CA ASN A 132 19.56 7.80 7.56
C ASN A 132 18.65 8.82 8.25
N ASN A 133 18.42 8.71 9.57
CA ASN A 133 17.64 9.69 10.32
C ASN A 133 18.32 11.06 10.46
N HIS A 134 19.63 11.13 10.19
CA HIS A 134 20.37 12.41 10.18
C HIS A 134 20.18 13.18 8.87
N LEU A 135 19.66 12.54 7.82
CA LEU A 135 19.41 13.20 6.53
C LEU A 135 18.00 13.80 6.49
N PRO A 136 17.86 15.14 6.34
CA PRO A 136 16.58 15.84 6.51
C PRO A 136 15.43 15.34 5.62
N ILE A 137 15.75 14.92 4.39
CA ILE A 137 14.74 14.42 3.44
C ILE A 137 14.51 12.93 3.66
N VAL A 138 15.58 12.15 3.82
CA VAL A 138 15.52 10.68 3.88
C VAL A 138 14.72 10.21 5.10
N ARG A 139 14.89 10.84 6.26
CA ARG A 139 14.15 10.53 7.48
C ARG A 139 12.63 10.67 7.36
N LYS A 140 12.16 11.44 6.37
CA LYS A 140 10.73 11.70 6.11
C LYS A 140 10.14 10.82 5.00
N GLN A 141 10.89 9.82 4.53
CA GLN A 141 10.41 8.88 3.53
C GLN A 141 9.65 7.73 4.20
N GLY A 142 8.45 7.46 3.74
CA GLY A 142 7.57 6.49 4.34
C GLY A 142 6.70 5.73 3.33
N ASN A 143 5.84 4.90 3.89
CA ASN A 143 4.71 4.27 3.23
C ASN A 143 3.45 4.64 4.02
N ALA A 144 2.28 4.57 3.40
CA ALA A 144 1.02 4.92 4.03
C ALA A 144 -0.13 4.04 3.54
N PHE A 145 -1.07 3.76 4.45
CA PHE A 145 -2.42 3.35 4.10
C PHE A 145 -3.39 4.50 4.38
N LEU A 146 -4.38 4.65 3.50
CA LEU A 146 -5.53 5.51 3.70
C LEU A 146 -6.78 4.64 3.57
N ALA A 147 -7.71 4.72 4.49
CA ALA A 147 -8.89 3.85 4.49
C ALA A 147 -10.16 4.60 4.89
N ALA A 148 -11.24 4.36 4.15
CA ALA A 148 -12.60 4.79 4.49
C ALA A 148 -13.29 3.80 5.44
N PRO A 149 -13.10 2.44 5.28
CA PRO A 149 -13.74 1.48 6.18
C PRO A 149 -13.17 1.53 7.61
N ARG A 150 -13.87 0.92 8.54
CA ARG A 150 -13.40 0.78 9.91
C ARG A 150 -12.10 -0.01 9.94
N VAL A 151 -11.06 0.64 10.41
CA VAL A 151 -9.78 0.02 10.69
C VAL A 151 -9.85 -0.56 12.10
N GLN A 152 -9.69 -1.88 12.23
CA GLN A 152 -9.66 -2.56 13.53
C GLN A 152 -8.29 -2.41 14.21
N GLY A 153 -7.24 -2.32 13.39
CA GLY A 153 -5.89 -2.12 13.88
C GLY A 153 -4.88 -1.96 12.77
N GLU A 154 -3.74 -1.45 13.16
CA GLU A 154 -2.56 -1.37 12.31
C GLU A 154 -1.35 -1.97 13.02
N ARG A 155 -0.50 -2.65 12.26
CA ARG A 155 0.77 -3.19 12.75
C ARG A 155 1.90 -2.80 11.80
N PHE A 156 3.04 -2.43 12.38
CA PHE A 156 4.23 -2.07 11.64
C PHE A 156 5.29 -3.16 11.85
N HIS A 157 5.64 -3.85 10.78
CA HIS A 157 6.66 -4.87 10.80
C HIS A 157 7.91 -4.38 10.07
N TYR A 158 9.07 -4.70 10.60
CA TYR A 158 10.32 -4.24 10.05
C TYR A 158 11.20 -5.43 9.64
N PHE A 159 11.57 -5.47 8.38
CA PHE A 159 12.55 -6.42 7.91
C PHE A 159 13.91 -6.21 8.58
N GLN A 160 14.57 -7.30 8.95
CA GLN A 160 15.89 -7.22 9.56
C GLN A 160 16.98 -6.81 8.55
N LYS A 161 16.79 -7.12 7.27
CA LYS A 161 17.77 -6.87 6.19
C LYS A 161 17.17 -5.99 5.08
N GLY A 162 18.01 -5.14 4.48
CA GLY A 162 17.65 -4.26 3.37
C GLY A 162 17.45 -2.81 3.79
N ILE A 163 17.27 -1.91 2.80
CA ILE A 163 17.05 -0.48 3.01
C ILE A 163 15.55 -0.20 3.16
N LYS A 164 14.70 -0.90 2.38
CA LYS A 164 13.25 -0.82 2.44
C LYS A 164 12.78 -1.88 3.44
N ARG A 165 12.46 -1.47 4.66
CA ARG A 165 12.28 -2.40 5.78
C ARG A 165 10.87 -2.47 6.33
N LEU A 166 9.98 -1.61 5.87
CA LEU A 166 8.66 -1.44 6.46
C LEU A 166 7.61 -2.26 5.73
N ILE A 167 6.85 -3.06 6.47
CA ILE A 167 5.54 -3.57 6.10
C ILE A 167 4.52 -2.84 6.97
N ILE A 168 3.44 -2.36 6.38
CA ILE A 168 2.27 -1.91 7.11
C ILE A 168 1.20 -2.98 6.94
N GLU A 169 0.73 -3.54 8.03
CA GLU A 169 -0.44 -4.41 8.09
C GLU A 169 -1.63 -3.59 8.54
N LEU A 170 -2.66 -3.54 7.73
CA LEU A 170 -3.93 -2.91 8.03
C LEU A 170 -4.96 -4.02 8.26
N GLU A 171 -5.53 -4.07 9.46
CA GLU A 171 -6.57 -5.02 9.80
C GLU A 171 -7.94 -4.36 9.66
N LEU A 172 -8.75 -4.89 8.76
CA LEU A 172 -10.15 -4.54 8.57
C LEU A 172 -11.05 -5.60 9.23
N ASP A 173 -12.36 -5.37 9.25
CA ASP A 173 -13.32 -6.35 9.79
C ASP A 173 -13.22 -7.69 9.05
N GLU A 174 -13.12 -7.66 7.74
CA GLU A 174 -13.25 -8.83 6.88
C GLU A 174 -11.91 -9.39 6.38
N CYS A 175 -10.84 -8.60 6.34
CA CYS A 175 -9.54 -9.01 5.80
C CYS A 175 -8.36 -8.27 6.42
N ALA A 176 -7.16 -8.79 6.19
CA ALA A 176 -5.90 -8.11 6.45
C ALA A 176 -5.22 -7.71 5.15
N ILE A 177 -4.73 -6.47 5.06
CA ILE A 177 -4.03 -5.96 3.89
C ILE A 177 -2.59 -5.60 4.27
N PHE A 178 -1.62 -6.21 3.59
CA PHE A 178 -0.20 -5.94 3.79
C PHE A 178 0.31 -5.02 2.68
N LEU A 179 0.86 -3.86 3.06
CA LEU A 179 1.55 -2.95 2.15
C LEU A 179 3.04 -3.16 2.23
N VAL A 180 3.66 -3.49 1.11
CA VAL A 180 5.09 -3.78 1.03
C VAL A 180 5.79 -2.90 0.00
N HIS A 181 7.07 -2.63 0.26
CA HIS A 181 7.99 -2.07 -0.71
C HIS A 181 9.33 -2.80 -0.56
N LEU A 182 9.55 -3.81 -1.40
CA LEU A 182 10.65 -4.73 -1.25
C LEU A 182 11.97 -4.18 -1.78
N SER A 183 13.07 -4.79 -1.36
CA SER A 183 14.41 -4.36 -1.71
C SER A 183 14.75 -4.63 -3.18
N LEU A 184 15.52 -3.73 -3.80
CA LEU A 184 16.08 -3.93 -5.14
C LEU A 184 17.07 -5.10 -5.20
N LYS A 185 17.78 -5.39 -4.09
CA LYS A 185 18.76 -6.48 -4.04
C LYS A 185 18.04 -7.81 -3.88
N TYR A 186 18.24 -8.74 -4.81
CA TYR A 186 17.63 -10.08 -4.82
C TYR A 186 17.73 -10.81 -3.49
N ARG A 187 18.95 -10.92 -2.91
CA ARG A 187 19.14 -11.63 -1.61
C ARG A 187 18.33 -11.01 -0.47
N HIS A 188 18.19 -9.69 -0.43
CA HIS A 188 17.38 -9.02 0.59
C HIS A 188 15.90 -9.28 0.34
N ARG A 189 15.47 -9.18 -0.91
CA ARG A 189 14.08 -9.42 -1.31
C ARG A 189 13.64 -10.83 -0.97
N HIS A 190 14.48 -11.85 -1.23
CA HIS A 190 14.19 -13.23 -0.87
C HIS A 190 13.97 -13.40 0.64
N ALA A 191 14.84 -12.83 1.49
CA ALA A 191 14.65 -12.85 2.95
C ALA A 191 13.40 -12.08 3.40
N GLN A 192 13.05 -11.00 2.70
CA GLN A 192 11.83 -10.22 2.95
C GLN A 192 10.56 -10.99 2.59
N LEU A 193 10.57 -11.73 1.48
CA LEU A 193 9.47 -12.60 1.07
C LEU A 193 9.23 -13.75 2.07
N HIS A 194 10.31 -14.31 2.61
CA HIS A 194 10.18 -15.35 3.65
C HIS A 194 9.50 -14.79 4.91
N TYR A 195 9.95 -13.64 5.40
CA TYR A 195 9.33 -13.01 6.56
C TYR A 195 7.86 -12.60 6.31
N LEU A 196 7.56 -12.08 5.12
CA LEU A 196 6.20 -11.75 4.71
C LEU A 196 5.31 -13.01 4.66
N HIS A 197 5.84 -14.15 4.18
CA HIS A 197 5.15 -15.42 4.21
C HIS A 197 4.74 -15.81 5.63
N ASP A 198 5.65 -15.68 6.60
CA ASP A 198 5.35 -16.03 8.00
C ASP A 198 4.22 -15.17 8.59
N LEU A 199 4.21 -13.87 8.26
CA LEU A 199 3.13 -12.96 8.65
C LEU A 199 1.78 -13.36 8.02
N ILE A 200 1.78 -13.72 6.74
CA ILE A 200 0.57 -14.13 6.02
C ILE A 200 -0.01 -15.42 6.61
N VAL A 201 0.85 -16.41 6.87
CA VAL A 201 0.43 -17.70 7.46
C VAL A 201 -0.12 -17.53 8.87
N ALA A 202 0.40 -16.55 9.61
CA ALA A 202 -0.08 -16.23 10.96
C ALA A 202 -1.43 -15.48 10.97
N SER A 203 -1.85 -14.92 9.84
CA SER A 203 -3.12 -14.21 9.74
C SER A 203 -4.31 -15.17 9.80
N GLN A 204 -5.32 -14.81 10.60
CA GLN A 204 -6.56 -15.57 10.72
C GLN A 204 -7.64 -15.09 9.74
N LYS A 205 -7.39 -14.02 9.02
CA LYS A 205 -8.31 -13.41 8.06
C LYS A 205 -7.85 -13.65 6.63
N PRO A 206 -8.74 -13.56 5.64
CA PRO A 206 -8.36 -13.46 4.23
C PRO A 206 -7.34 -12.33 4.02
N VAL A 207 -6.32 -12.58 3.19
CA VAL A 207 -5.17 -11.69 3.06
C VAL A 207 -5.06 -11.10 1.66
N ILE A 208 -4.80 -9.79 1.59
CA ILE A 208 -4.30 -9.10 0.39
C ILE A 208 -2.88 -8.60 0.65
N VAL A 209 -2.01 -8.74 -0.32
CA VAL A 209 -0.68 -8.11 -0.32
C VAL A 209 -0.59 -7.17 -1.50
N ALA A 210 -0.42 -5.88 -1.24
CA ALA A 210 -0.23 -4.88 -2.28
C ALA A 210 1.14 -4.21 -2.13
N GLY A 211 1.84 -3.97 -3.24
CA GLY A 211 3.14 -3.33 -3.11
C GLY A 211 3.99 -3.31 -4.36
N ASP A 212 5.11 -2.61 -4.24
CA ASP A 212 6.23 -2.64 -5.17
C ASP A 212 7.20 -3.75 -4.75
N PHE A 213 7.18 -4.85 -5.49
CA PHE A 213 8.00 -6.03 -5.23
C PHE A 213 9.40 -5.93 -5.84
N ASN A 214 9.64 -4.94 -6.70
CA ASN A 214 10.94 -4.71 -7.35
C ASN A 214 11.49 -5.95 -8.09
N THR A 215 10.63 -6.73 -8.75
CA THR A 215 10.93 -7.95 -9.49
C THR A 215 11.56 -7.65 -10.85
N PHE A 216 12.70 -6.96 -10.87
CA PHE A 216 13.35 -6.56 -12.13
C PHE A 216 13.76 -7.71 -13.04
N TRP A 217 13.92 -8.91 -12.48
CA TRP A 217 14.30 -10.14 -13.20
C TRP A 217 13.08 -10.97 -13.64
N GLY A 218 11.87 -10.49 -13.34
CA GLY A 218 10.61 -11.09 -13.74
C GLY A 218 9.80 -11.68 -12.58
N GLU A 219 8.54 -12.01 -12.85
CA GLU A 219 7.57 -12.51 -11.86
C GLU A 219 7.96 -13.84 -11.22
N HIS A 220 8.81 -14.65 -11.90
CA HIS A 220 9.30 -15.91 -11.34
C HIS A 220 10.01 -15.75 -9.99
N GLU A 221 10.50 -14.53 -9.68
CA GLU A 221 11.13 -14.24 -8.39
C GLU A 221 10.14 -14.37 -7.21
N ILE A 222 8.85 -14.18 -7.45
CA ILE A 222 7.80 -14.27 -6.43
C ILE A 222 6.92 -15.51 -6.59
N TYR A 223 7.14 -16.32 -7.64
CA TYR A 223 6.28 -17.47 -7.93
C TYR A 223 6.25 -18.48 -6.77
N LEU A 224 7.41 -18.85 -6.23
CA LEU A 224 7.49 -19.77 -5.09
C LEU A 224 6.83 -19.19 -3.83
N PHE A 225 7.02 -17.89 -3.57
CA PHE A 225 6.36 -17.19 -2.49
C PHE A 225 4.83 -17.24 -2.64
N MET A 226 4.31 -16.91 -3.82
CA MET A 226 2.87 -16.97 -4.09
C MET A 226 2.30 -18.38 -3.87
N LYS A 227 3.00 -19.41 -4.34
CA LYS A 227 2.58 -20.80 -4.14
C LYS A 227 2.60 -21.22 -2.68
N ALA A 228 3.67 -20.89 -1.95
CA ALA A 228 3.81 -21.21 -0.52
C ALA A 228 2.74 -20.50 0.33
N ALA A 229 2.48 -19.23 0.05
CA ALA A 229 1.48 -18.42 0.76
C ALA A 229 0.06 -18.61 0.23
N LYS A 230 -0.18 -19.51 -0.74
CA LYS A 230 -1.48 -19.75 -1.41
C LYS A 230 -2.09 -18.47 -2.01
N LEU A 231 -1.25 -17.57 -2.51
CA LEU A 231 -1.66 -16.31 -3.14
C LEU A 231 -1.81 -16.46 -4.64
N ARG A 232 -2.69 -15.63 -5.20
CA ARG A 232 -2.89 -15.42 -6.64
C ARG A 232 -2.67 -13.95 -7.00
N SER A 233 -2.22 -13.66 -8.20
CA SER A 233 -2.12 -12.30 -8.71
C SER A 233 -3.46 -11.81 -9.25
N ALA A 234 -3.86 -10.59 -8.89
CA ALA A 234 -5.00 -9.91 -9.50
C ALA A 234 -4.72 -9.54 -10.97
N ASN A 235 -3.45 -9.35 -11.32
CA ASN A 235 -2.98 -9.07 -12.69
C ASN A 235 -2.80 -10.37 -13.48
N THR A 236 -3.89 -11.01 -13.86
CA THR A 236 -3.87 -12.29 -14.58
C THR A 236 -3.26 -12.21 -16.00
N ARG A 237 -3.05 -10.99 -16.52
CA ARG A 237 -2.49 -10.72 -17.84
C ARG A 237 -1.04 -10.27 -17.81
N SER A 238 -0.41 -10.23 -16.63
CA SER A 238 0.97 -9.75 -16.42
C SER A 238 1.22 -8.38 -17.08
N LEU A 239 0.24 -7.47 -16.96
CA LEU A 239 0.35 -6.13 -17.52
C LEU A 239 1.46 -5.36 -16.81
N PRO A 240 2.36 -4.69 -17.54
CA PRO A 240 3.46 -3.96 -16.91
C PRO A 240 3.00 -2.65 -16.26
N SER A 241 3.60 -2.32 -15.10
CA SER A 241 3.36 -1.08 -14.34
C SER A 241 4.52 -0.08 -14.44
N TYR A 242 5.69 -0.52 -14.88
CA TYR A 242 6.92 0.27 -14.89
C TYR A 242 7.70 0.17 -16.22
N PRO A 243 8.38 1.24 -16.69
CA PRO A 243 8.18 2.64 -16.29
C PRO A 243 6.87 3.20 -16.87
N SER A 244 6.24 4.16 -16.19
CA SER A 244 4.91 4.67 -16.55
C SER A 244 4.78 5.23 -17.97
N GLN A 245 5.87 5.74 -18.55
CA GLN A 245 5.85 6.28 -19.93
C GLN A 245 5.80 5.21 -21.00
N SER A 246 6.49 4.09 -20.79
CA SER A 246 6.57 2.95 -21.71
C SER A 246 6.67 1.67 -20.89
N PRO A 247 5.57 1.19 -20.30
CA PRO A 247 5.59 0.07 -19.37
C PRO A 247 6.11 -1.20 -20.04
N ARG A 248 7.07 -1.85 -19.37
CA ARG A 248 7.75 -3.06 -19.84
C ARG A 248 7.97 -4.10 -18.74
N LYS A 249 7.80 -3.69 -17.45
CA LYS A 249 8.03 -4.56 -16.30
C LYS A 249 6.85 -4.50 -15.37
N GLU A 250 6.48 -5.63 -14.82
CA GLU A 250 5.54 -5.76 -13.72
C GLU A 250 6.37 -5.75 -12.43
N LEU A 251 6.36 -4.62 -11.72
CA LEU A 251 7.05 -4.44 -10.44
C LEU A 251 6.09 -4.35 -9.28
N ASP A 252 4.86 -3.93 -9.58
CA ASP A 252 3.81 -3.65 -8.62
C ASP A 252 2.76 -4.76 -8.70
N PHE A 253 2.35 -5.29 -7.55
CA PHE A 253 1.43 -6.42 -7.47
C PHE A 253 0.31 -6.14 -6.47
N VAL A 254 -0.87 -6.69 -6.78
CA VAL A 254 -1.94 -6.97 -5.83
C VAL A 254 -2.13 -8.49 -5.83
N LEU A 255 -1.71 -9.11 -4.72
CA LEU A 255 -1.83 -10.55 -4.50
C LEU A 255 -2.92 -10.80 -3.48
N TYR A 256 -3.71 -11.87 -3.65
CA TYR A 256 -4.82 -12.19 -2.79
C TYR A 256 -4.89 -13.68 -2.45
N GLY A 257 -5.31 -13.98 -1.24
CA GLY A 257 -5.46 -15.32 -0.70
C GLY A 257 -6.87 -15.89 -0.86
N PRO A 258 -7.11 -17.09 -0.29
CA PRO A 258 -8.43 -17.69 -0.24
C PRO A 258 -9.45 -16.80 0.46
N GLY A 259 -10.75 -16.92 0.10
CA GLY A 259 -11.83 -16.11 0.64
C GLY A 259 -11.99 -14.73 -0.01
N ILE A 260 -11.13 -14.40 -0.98
CA ILE A 260 -11.20 -13.14 -1.74
C ILE A 260 -11.44 -13.45 -3.22
N GLU A 261 -12.40 -12.76 -3.81
CA GLU A 261 -12.70 -12.81 -5.25
C GLU A 261 -12.41 -11.45 -5.89
N VAL A 262 -11.48 -11.43 -6.85
CA VAL A 262 -11.19 -10.22 -7.64
C VAL A 262 -12.23 -10.09 -8.74
N LYS A 263 -12.96 -8.97 -8.76
CA LYS A 263 -14.01 -8.68 -9.75
C LYS A 263 -13.48 -7.85 -10.91
N ASN A 264 -12.56 -6.93 -10.64
CA ASN A 264 -11.95 -6.12 -11.68
C ASN A 264 -10.52 -5.75 -11.28
N PHE A 265 -9.63 -5.69 -12.25
CA PHE A 265 -8.27 -5.21 -12.07
C PHE A 265 -7.86 -4.35 -13.26
N SER A 266 -7.28 -3.19 -12.98
CA SER A 266 -6.82 -2.26 -14.00
C SER A 266 -5.52 -1.56 -13.60
N ILE A 267 -4.78 -1.10 -14.61
CA ILE A 267 -3.57 -0.29 -14.48
C ILE A 267 -3.79 1.00 -15.27
N PRO A 268 -4.35 2.05 -14.64
CA PRO A 268 -4.61 3.34 -15.29
C PRO A 268 -3.35 3.96 -15.87
N ARG A 269 -3.42 4.46 -17.10
CA ARG A 269 -2.29 5.03 -17.84
C ARG A 269 -2.06 6.50 -17.48
N VAL A 270 -1.71 6.77 -16.22
CA VAL A 270 -1.37 8.10 -15.72
C VAL A 270 0.15 8.26 -15.56
N LYS A 271 0.66 9.49 -15.74
CA LYS A 271 2.11 9.76 -15.73
C LYS A 271 2.50 10.71 -14.60
N PHE A 272 2.00 10.45 -13.39
CA PHE A 272 2.29 11.27 -12.21
C PHE A 272 3.42 10.71 -11.36
N SER A 273 3.90 9.50 -11.67
CA SER A 273 5.06 8.82 -11.09
C SER A 273 5.77 8.03 -12.19
N ASP A 274 6.92 7.44 -11.89
CA ASP A 274 7.58 6.46 -12.75
C ASP A 274 6.93 5.08 -12.71
N HIS A 275 6.04 4.81 -11.76
CA HIS A 275 5.14 3.67 -11.73
C HIS A 275 3.74 4.06 -12.19
N LEU A 276 2.96 3.08 -12.65
CA LEU A 276 1.53 3.20 -12.85
C LEU A 276 0.77 2.70 -11.62
N PRO A 277 -0.38 3.29 -11.27
CA PRO A 277 -1.21 2.80 -10.19
C PRO A 277 -1.90 1.49 -10.56
N LEU A 278 -2.19 0.67 -9.54
CA LEU A 278 -3.03 -0.51 -9.63
C LEU A 278 -4.36 -0.24 -8.95
N VAL A 279 -5.46 -0.59 -9.62
CA VAL A 279 -6.82 -0.51 -9.06
C VAL A 279 -7.44 -1.90 -9.10
N CYS A 280 -7.89 -2.38 -7.95
CA CYS A 280 -8.45 -3.72 -7.77
C CYS A 280 -9.80 -3.64 -7.06
N ASP A 281 -10.86 -4.06 -7.73
CA ASP A 281 -12.17 -4.28 -7.11
C ASP A 281 -12.25 -5.75 -6.69
N PHE A 282 -12.57 -5.99 -5.44
CA PHE A 282 -12.66 -7.33 -4.88
C PHE A 282 -13.86 -7.47 -3.94
N GLU A 283 -14.25 -8.71 -3.73
CA GLU A 283 -15.29 -9.11 -2.79
C GLU A 283 -14.74 -10.14 -1.82
N ILE A 284 -15.28 -10.15 -0.61
CA ILE A 284 -14.91 -11.09 0.43
C ILE A 284 -16.18 -11.84 0.82
N ASP A 285 -16.16 -13.16 0.66
CA ASP A 285 -17.26 -14.02 1.08
C ASP A 285 -17.17 -14.25 2.59
N GLN A 286 -18.12 -13.70 3.33
CA GLN A 286 -18.37 -14.14 4.69
C GLN A 286 -19.23 -15.39 4.63
N THR A 287 -18.61 -16.57 4.59
CA THR A 287 -19.27 -17.77 5.05
C THR A 287 -19.47 -17.59 6.56
N SER A 288 -20.69 -17.28 6.97
CA SER A 288 -21.03 -17.33 8.39
C SER A 288 -20.71 -18.73 8.89
N GLU A 289 -19.70 -18.88 9.73
CA GLU A 289 -19.64 -19.97 10.68
C GLU A 289 -20.84 -19.84 11.63
N ALA A 290 -22.01 -20.23 11.13
CA ALA A 290 -23.17 -20.48 11.93
C ALA A 290 -23.40 -21.99 11.89
N ALA A 291 -22.67 -22.71 12.74
CA ALA A 291 -23.11 -23.98 13.32
C ALA A 291 -21.95 -24.67 14.06
N ALA A 292 -21.85 -24.49 15.35
CA ALA A 292 -21.49 -25.54 16.29
C ALA A 292 -22.06 -25.15 17.65
#